data_bc710fb2e066018fb06673d9c51f7188
#
_entry.id   bc710fb2e066018fb06673d9c51f7188
#
_cell.length_a   1.000
_cell.length_b   1.000
_cell.length_c   1.000
_cell.angle_alpha   90.00
_cell.angle_beta   90.00
_cell.angle_gamma   90.00
#
_symmetry.space_group_name_H-M   'P 1'
#
loop_
_entity.id
_entity.type
_entity.pdbx_description
1 polymer ?
#
loop_
_entity_poly.entity_id
_entity_poly.type
_entity_poly.pdbx_seq_one_letter_code
_entity_poly.pdbx_strand_id
1 'polypeptide(L)'
;MRPDNDTFLRALLREPTDYTPVWLMRQAGRYMAEYNATRKRAGSFLALAKSPAMATEVTLQPVDRFPLDAAILFSDILTVPDAMGLGLYFVEGEGPKFERPLRSEADVAKLAAPDPELTLGYVMDAVREIRKALANRIPLIGFSGSPFTLACYMIEGGGSDDFRQV
;
A
#
# COMPACT_ATOMS: atom_id res chain seq x y z
N MET A 1 -0.31 1.52 23.88
CA MET A 1 -0.62 0.16 24.34
C MET A 1 0.04 -0.81 23.35
N ARG A 2 0.81 -1.81 23.82
CA ARG A 2 1.39 -2.86 22.96
C ARG A 2 0.28 -3.81 22.53
N PRO A 3 0.36 -4.43 21.31
CA PRO A 3 -0.57 -5.47 20.87
C PRO A 3 -0.43 -6.73 21.73
N ASP A 4 -1.44 -7.62 21.69
CA ASP A 4 -1.46 -8.87 22.45
C ASP A 4 -0.31 -9.80 22.01
N ASN A 5 -0.05 -9.90 20.68
CA ASN A 5 1.20 -10.45 20.16
C ASN A 5 2.12 -9.28 19.77
N ASP A 6 3.08 -8.96 20.61
CA ASP A 6 4.08 -7.93 20.41
C ASP A 6 5.44 -8.43 19.93
N THR A 7 5.55 -9.74 19.58
CA THR A 7 6.80 -10.39 19.18
C THR A 7 7.52 -9.63 18.06
N PHE A 8 6.78 -9.15 17.04
CA PHE A 8 7.35 -8.35 15.96
C PHE A 8 7.95 -7.04 16.48
N LEU A 9 7.25 -6.34 17.36
CA LEU A 9 7.76 -5.07 17.95
C LEU A 9 8.96 -5.31 18.84
N ARG A 10 8.97 -6.37 19.65
CA ARG A 10 10.11 -6.75 20.48
C ARG A 10 11.35 -7.04 19.63
N ALA A 11 11.20 -7.80 18.53
CA ALA A 11 12.28 -8.05 17.59
C ALA A 11 12.86 -6.75 16.99
N LEU A 12 12.02 -5.80 16.59
CA LEU A 12 12.46 -4.48 16.10
C LEU A 12 13.23 -3.68 17.15
N LEU A 13 12.83 -3.79 18.42
CA LEU A 13 13.47 -3.14 19.55
C LEU A 13 14.70 -3.90 20.07
N ARG A 14 15.07 -5.02 19.42
CA ARG A 14 16.15 -5.94 19.85
C ARG A 14 15.93 -6.51 21.25
N GLU A 15 14.68 -6.64 21.65
CA GLU A 15 14.28 -7.34 22.87
C GLU A 15 14.24 -8.86 22.60
N PRO A 16 14.47 -9.72 23.61
CA PRO A 16 14.37 -11.18 23.45
C PRO A 16 12.99 -11.62 22.96
N THR A 17 12.95 -12.56 22.02
CA THR A 17 11.72 -13.19 21.51
C THR A 17 11.87 -14.71 21.56
N ASP A 18 10.75 -15.41 21.77
CA ASP A 18 10.75 -16.87 21.86
C ASP A 18 10.89 -17.55 20.48
N TYR A 19 10.58 -16.79 19.42
CA TYR A 19 10.70 -17.23 18.02
C TYR A 19 10.93 -16.03 17.10
N THR A 20 11.32 -16.28 15.84
CA THR A 20 11.44 -15.24 14.81
C THR A 20 10.07 -14.83 14.29
N PRO A 21 9.62 -13.58 14.45
CA PRO A 21 8.32 -13.14 13.95
C PRO A 21 8.27 -13.13 12.42
N VAL A 22 7.11 -13.44 11.87
CA VAL A 22 6.89 -13.54 10.42
C VAL A 22 5.76 -12.64 9.95
N TRP A 23 6.03 -11.88 8.91
CA TRP A 23 5.05 -11.22 8.07
C TRP A 23 5.52 -11.27 6.60
N LEU A 24 4.62 -11.06 5.65
CA LEU A 24 4.94 -11.08 4.23
C LEU A 24 4.52 -9.77 3.56
N MET A 25 5.38 -9.18 2.75
CA MET A 25 5.12 -7.90 2.08
C MET A 25 3.82 -7.92 1.25
N ARG A 26 3.50 -9.04 0.61
CA ARG A 26 2.28 -9.22 -0.19
C ARG A 26 1.40 -10.31 0.40
N GLN A 27 1.19 -10.28 1.73
CA GLN A 27 0.36 -11.26 2.40
C GLN A 27 -1.11 -11.22 1.94
N ALA A 28 -1.67 -10.05 1.63
CA ALA A 28 -2.90 -9.95 0.84
C ALA A 28 -2.56 -10.06 -0.64
N GLY A 29 -3.03 -11.09 -1.33
CA GLY A 29 -2.60 -11.30 -2.71
C GLY A 29 -3.39 -12.36 -3.49
N ARG A 30 -3.13 -12.41 -4.79
CA ARG A 30 -3.85 -13.25 -5.78
C ARG A 30 -3.76 -14.76 -5.56
N TYR A 31 -2.89 -15.23 -4.68
CA TYR A 31 -2.84 -16.63 -4.26
C TYR A 31 -3.99 -17.03 -3.32
N MET A 32 -4.73 -16.05 -2.78
CA MET A 32 -5.87 -16.26 -1.89
C MET A 32 -7.18 -16.14 -2.69
N ALA A 33 -8.05 -17.14 -2.58
CA ALA A 33 -9.36 -17.14 -3.25
C ALA A 33 -10.26 -15.99 -2.76
N GLU A 34 -10.26 -15.74 -1.45
CA GLU A 34 -10.99 -14.65 -0.81
C GLU A 34 -10.53 -13.27 -1.29
N TYR A 35 -9.23 -13.07 -1.45
CA TYR A 35 -8.69 -11.83 -2.04
C TYR A 35 -9.20 -11.63 -3.48
N ASN A 36 -9.15 -12.69 -4.29
CA ASN A 36 -9.63 -12.63 -5.67
C ASN A 36 -11.13 -12.31 -5.76
N ALA A 37 -11.93 -12.86 -4.84
CA ALA A 37 -13.36 -12.55 -4.74
C ALA A 37 -13.60 -11.07 -4.42
N THR A 38 -12.89 -10.52 -3.42
CA THR A 38 -12.98 -9.10 -3.07
C THR A 38 -12.47 -8.22 -4.19
N ARG A 39 -11.37 -8.59 -4.85
CA ARG A 39 -10.81 -7.89 -6.00
C ARG A 39 -11.79 -7.81 -7.19
N LYS A 40 -12.48 -8.92 -7.46
CA LYS A 40 -13.53 -8.98 -8.51
C LYS A 40 -14.72 -8.08 -8.15
N ARG A 41 -15.16 -8.09 -6.90
CA ARG A 41 -16.26 -7.25 -6.39
C ARG A 41 -15.91 -5.76 -6.47
N ALA A 42 -14.67 -5.38 -6.24
CA ALA A 42 -14.19 -4.01 -6.37
C ALA A 42 -14.14 -3.50 -7.82
N GLY A 43 -14.08 -4.38 -8.81
CA GLY A 43 -13.99 -4.05 -10.23
C GLY A 43 -12.59 -3.65 -10.71
N SER A 44 -11.87 -2.81 -9.97
CA SER A 44 -10.49 -2.41 -10.29
C SER A 44 -9.56 -2.43 -9.08
N PHE A 45 -8.24 -2.47 -9.32
CA PHE A 45 -7.25 -2.41 -8.23
C PHE A 45 -7.34 -1.07 -7.48
N LEU A 46 -7.48 0.03 -8.22
CA LEU A 46 -7.63 1.36 -7.61
C LEU A 46 -8.91 1.48 -6.81
N ALA A 47 -10.03 0.92 -7.29
CA ALA A 47 -11.28 0.90 -6.54
C ALA A 47 -11.14 0.11 -5.23
N LEU A 48 -10.42 -1.02 -5.25
CA LEU A 48 -10.09 -1.78 -4.06
C LEU A 48 -9.25 -0.96 -3.08
N ALA A 49 -8.14 -0.39 -3.57
CA ALA A 49 -7.19 0.35 -2.74
C ALA A 49 -7.78 1.67 -2.19
N LYS A 50 -8.68 2.31 -2.93
CA LYS A 50 -9.35 3.56 -2.53
C LYS A 50 -10.60 3.35 -1.66
N SER A 51 -10.98 2.10 -1.38
CA SER A 51 -12.10 1.77 -0.48
C SER A 51 -11.58 1.34 0.89
N PRO A 52 -11.72 2.16 1.95
CA PRO A 52 -11.28 1.80 3.30
C PRO A 52 -11.82 0.43 3.76
N ALA A 53 -13.11 0.17 3.54
CA ALA A 53 -13.74 -1.09 3.91
C ALA A 53 -13.14 -2.30 3.19
N MET A 54 -12.92 -2.21 1.86
CA MET A 54 -12.34 -3.32 1.09
C MET A 54 -10.83 -3.47 1.38
N ALA A 55 -10.10 -2.38 1.56
CA ALA A 55 -8.70 -2.42 1.99
C ALA A 55 -8.56 -3.09 3.36
N THR A 56 -9.48 -2.81 4.28
CA THR A 56 -9.56 -3.47 5.59
C THR A 56 -9.83 -4.96 5.44
N GLU A 57 -10.83 -5.33 4.66
CA GLU A 57 -11.19 -6.73 4.41
C GLU A 57 -9.98 -7.52 3.89
N VAL A 58 -9.31 -7.07 2.84
CA VAL A 58 -8.17 -7.80 2.26
C VAL A 58 -6.93 -7.79 3.16
N THR A 59 -6.76 -6.78 4.01
CA THR A 59 -5.69 -6.76 5.01
C THR A 59 -5.89 -7.82 6.09
N LEU A 60 -7.14 -8.07 6.50
CA LEU A 60 -7.45 -9.05 7.55
C LEU A 60 -7.44 -10.49 7.04
N GLN A 61 -7.83 -10.75 5.80
CA GLN A 61 -7.91 -12.10 5.23
C GLN A 61 -6.66 -12.96 5.51
N PRO A 62 -5.42 -12.52 5.24
CA PRO A 62 -4.24 -13.31 5.56
C PRO A 62 -3.99 -13.45 7.07
N VAL A 63 -4.32 -12.44 7.87
CA VAL A 63 -4.18 -12.46 9.33
C VAL A 63 -5.13 -13.48 9.98
N ASP A 64 -6.33 -13.61 9.42
CA ASP A 64 -7.31 -14.58 9.92
C ASP A 64 -7.02 -16.02 9.45
N ARG A 65 -6.24 -16.16 8.36
CA ARG A 65 -5.91 -17.46 7.78
C ARG A 65 -4.57 -18.04 8.24
N PHE A 66 -3.59 -17.18 8.53
CA PHE A 66 -2.23 -17.58 8.85
C PHE A 66 -1.77 -16.96 10.18
N PRO A 67 -0.92 -17.65 10.95
CA PRO A 67 -0.38 -17.13 12.20
C PRO A 67 0.72 -16.08 11.94
N LEU A 68 0.32 -14.92 11.41
CA LEU A 68 1.22 -13.82 11.14
C LEU A 68 1.42 -12.94 12.38
N ASP A 69 2.63 -12.39 12.54
CA ASP A 69 3.01 -11.56 13.68
C ASP A 69 2.82 -10.05 13.41
N ALA A 70 2.47 -9.68 12.18
CA ALA A 70 2.09 -8.32 11.83
C ALA A 70 1.14 -8.31 10.64
N ALA A 71 0.23 -7.34 10.62
CA ALA A 71 -0.52 -6.95 9.44
C ALA A 71 0.25 -5.86 8.68
N ILE A 72 0.05 -5.77 7.36
CA ILE A 72 0.52 -4.64 6.56
C ILE A 72 -0.66 -3.97 5.87
N LEU A 73 -0.68 -2.64 5.91
CA LEU A 73 -1.70 -1.84 5.23
C LEU A 73 -1.78 -2.20 3.74
N PHE A 74 -2.97 -2.60 3.28
CA PHE A 74 -3.21 -2.74 1.86
C PHE A 74 -3.39 -1.35 1.22
N SER A 75 -2.43 -0.98 0.37
CA SER A 75 -2.38 0.31 -0.32
C SER A 75 -1.54 0.18 -1.59
N ASP A 76 -1.31 1.30 -2.29
CA ASP A 76 -0.40 1.39 -3.43
C ASP A 76 0.63 2.51 -3.20
N ILE A 77 1.88 2.28 -3.60
CA ILE A 77 2.95 3.28 -3.45
C ILE A 77 2.71 4.52 -4.33
N LEU A 78 1.93 4.39 -5.39
CA LEU A 78 1.68 5.46 -6.37
C LEU A 78 0.47 6.34 -6.03
N THR A 79 -0.13 6.16 -4.85
CA THR A 79 -1.23 7.02 -4.37
C THR A 79 -0.83 8.48 -4.27
N VAL A 80 0.42 8.77 -3.86
CA VAL A 80 0.94 10.14 -3.76
C VAL A 80 1.10 10.77 -5.14
N PRO A 81 1.81 10.17 -6.11
CA PRO A 81 1.85 10.67 -7.48
C PRO A 81 0.47 10.84 -8.13
N ASP A 82 -0.47 9.94 -7.86
CA ASP A 82 -1.86 10.08 -8.33
C ASP A 82 -2.53 11.34 -7.75
N ALA A 83 -2.38 11.55 -6.44
CA ALA A 83 -2.88 12.76 -5.78
C ALA A 83 -2.21 14.04 -6.29
N MET A 84 -0.95 13.98 -6.72
CA MET A 84 -0.23 15.09 -7.37
C MET A 84 -0.74 15.37 -8.79
N GLY A 85 -1.67 14.58 -9.31
CA GLY A 85 -2.34 14.83 -10.58
C GLY A 85 -1.74 14.11 -11.80
N LEU A 86 -0.86 13.10 -11.61
CA LEU A 86 -0.26 12.39 -12.74
C LEU A 86 -1.25 11.46 -13.46
N GLY A 87 -2.39 11.11 -12.86
CA GLY A 87 -3.41 10.26 -13.45
C GLY A 87 -2.97 8.79 -13.51
N LEU A 88 -3.01 8.11 -12.36
CA LEU A 88 -2.64 6.70 -12.25
C LEU A 88 -3.72 5.80 -12.86
N TYR A 89 -3.31 4.88 -13.73
CA TYR A 89 -4.15 3.80 -14.23
C TYR A 89 -3.38 2.49 -14.31
N PHE A 90 -4.09 1.36 -14.46
CA PHE A 90 -3.50 0.04 -14.55
C PHE A 90 -3.83 -0.61 -15.88
N VAL A 91 -2.80 -1.14 -16.53
CA VAL A 91 -2.93 -1.95 -17.74
C VAL A 91 -2.74 -3.41 -17.36
N GLU A 92 -3.65 -4.28 -17.82
CA GLU A 92 -3.55 -5.70 -17.56
C GLU A 92 -2.27 -6.28 -18.19
N GLY A 93 -1.48 -6.99 -17.38
CA GLY A 93 -0.19 -7.54 -17.79
C GLY A 93 0.99 -6.58 -17.78
N GLU A 94 0.75 -5.25 -17.78
CA GLU A 94 1.82 -4.23 -17.83
C GLU A 94 2.01 -3.49 -16.50
N GLY A 95 1.00 -3.50 -15.63
CA GLY A 95 1.05 -2.85 -14.32
C GLY A 95 0.61 -1.39 -14.31
N PRO A 96 1.12 -0.59 -13.35
CA PRO A 96 0.74 0.82 -13.19
C PRO A 96 1.36 1.71 -14.27
N LYS A 97 0.59 2.70 -14.72
CA LYS A 97 1.03 3.75 -15.66
C LYS A 97 0.46 5.10 -15.26
N PHE A 98 1.13 6.15 -15.71
CA PHE A 98 0.68 7.53 -15.58
C PHE A 98 0.28 8.13 -16.91
N GLU A 99 -0.86 8.84 -16.93
CA GLU A 99 -1.29 9.61 -18.11
C GLU A 99 -0.35 10.79 -18.42
N ARG A 100 0.21 11.38 -17.37
CA ARG A 100 1.05 12.59 -17.44
C ARG A 100 2.42 12.36 -16.78
N PRO A 101 3.30 11.54 -17.38
CA PRO A 101 4.65 11.36 -16.84
C PRO A 101 5.46 12.66 -16.97
N LEU A 102 6.43 12.84 -16.08
CA LEU A 102 7.29 14.01 -16.07
C LEU A 102 8.40 13.84 -17.12
N ARG A 103 8.52 14.79 -18.04
CA ARG A 103 9.52 14.75 -19.13
C ARG A 103 10.42 15.97 -19.19
N SER A 104 10.10 16.99 -18.39
CA SER A 104 10.83 18.26 -18.39
C SER A 104 10.76 18.94 -17.04
N GLU A 105 11.69 19.88 -16.79
CA GLU A 105 11.64 20.76 -15.61
C GLU A 105 10.32 21.56 -15.56
N ALA A 106 9.77 21.92 -16.72
CA ALA A 106 8.49 22.60 -16.78
C ALA A 106 7.32 21.72 -16.29
N ASP A 107 7.40 20.39 -16.45
CA ASP A 107 6.40 19.49 -15.90
C ASP A 107 6.54 19.37 -14.38
N VAL A 108 7.77 19.30 -13.87
CA VAL A 108 8.05 19.33 -12.43
C VAL A 108 7.54 20.62 -11.80
N ALA A 109 7.76 21.78 -12.44
CA ALA A 109 7.31 23.08 -11.93
C ALA A 109 5.78 23.20 -11.84
N LYS A 110 5.02 22.37 -12.57
CA LYS A 110 3.55 22.33 -12.51
C LYS A 110 3.02 21.44 -11.39
N LEU A 111 3.88 20.60 -10.79
CA LEU A 111 3.43 19.72 -9.69
C LEU A 111 3.02 20.54 -8.49
N ALA A 112 1.88 20.18 -7.92
CA ALA A 112 1.43 20.70 -6.64
C ALA A 112 1.72 19.70 -5.52
N ALA A 113 1.90 20.19 -4.30
CA ALA A 113 1.86 19.38 -3.09
C ALA A 113 0.42 19.42 -2.54
N PRO A 114 -0.42 18.44 -2.89
CA PRO A 114 -1.81 18.42 -2.45
C PRO A 114 -1.89 18.18 -0.94
N ASP A 115 -2.94 18.71 -0.32
CA ASP A 115 -3.24 18.39 1.07
C ASP A 115 -3.53 16.88 1.20
N PRO A 116 -2.73 16.12 1.97
CA PRO A 116 -2.89 14.69 2.08
C PRO A 116 -4.19 14.28 2.80
N GLU A 117 -4.72 15.09 3.70
CA GLU A 117 -5.99 14.79 4.37
C GLU A 117 -7.16 14.85 3.40
N LEU A 118 -7.13 15.81 2.46
CA LEU A 118 -8.18 15.97 1.46
C LEU A 118 -8.07 14.93 0.34
N THR A 119 -6.86 14.62 -0.11
CA THR A 119 -6.64 13.79 -1.31
C THR A 119 -6.38 12.32 -1.02
N LEU A 120 -5.81 12.01 0.15
CA LEU A 120 -5.44 10.66 0.58
C LEU A 120 -6.17 10.22 1.86
N GLY A 121 -7.23 10.93 2.25
CA GLY A 121 -8.02 10.65 3.45
C GLY A 121 -8.49 9.18 3.52
N TYR A 122 -8.79 8.56 2.37
CA TYR A 122 -9.16 7.14 2.29
C TYR A 122 -8.06 6.20 2.81
N VAL A 123 -6.77 6.57 2.68
CA VAL A 123 -5.65 5.78 3.24
C VAL A 123 -5.67 5.86 4.76
N MET A 124 -5.89 7.06 5.30
CA MET A 124 -5.97 7.29 6.75
C MET A 124 -7.18 6.59 7.36
N ASP A 125 -8.32 6.61 6.65
CA ASP A 125 -9.52 5.90 7.06
C ASP A 125 -9.30 4.38 7.05
N ALA A 126 -8.64 3.83 6.02
CA ALA A 126 -8.25 2.42 6.00
C ALA A 126 -7.37 2.05 7.20
N VAL A 127 -6.39 2.88 7.57
CA VAL A 127 -5.56 2.65 8.77
C VAL A 127 -6.42 2.62 10.04
N ARG A 128 -7.39 3.54 10.18
CA ARG A 128 -8.28 3.57 11.35
C ARG A 128 -9.16 2.32 11.42
N GLU A 129 -9.77 1.94 10.29
CA GLU A 129 -10.64 0.76 10.21
C GLU A 129 -9.86 -0.54 10.45
N ILE A 130 -8.68 -0.71 9.83
CA ILE A 130 -7.82 -1.88 10.04
C ILE A 130 -7.40 -1.98 11.50
N ARG A 131 -6.93 -0.90 12.13
CA ARG A 131 -6.55 -0.92 13.54
C ARG A 131 -7.70 -1.31 14.46
N LYS A 132 -8.90 -0.79 14.16
CA LYS A 132 -10.12 -1.17 14.90
C LYS A 132 -10.45 -2.66 14.71
N ALA A 133 -10.37 -3.16 13.48
CA ALA A 133 -10.71 -4.55 13.16
C ALA A 133 -9.65 -5.55 13.66
N LEU A 134 -8.38 -5.17 13.71
CA LEU A 134 -7.32 -5.96 14.34
C LEU A 134 -7.54 -6.13 15.85
N ALA A 135 -8.30 -5.23 16.49
CA ALA A 135 -8.65 -5.30 17.91
C ALA A 135 -7.41 -5.56 18.81
N ASN A 136 -6.29 -4.94 18.49
CA ASN A 136 -5.01 -5.06 19.19
C ASN A 136 -4.33 -6.45 19.13
N ARG A 137 -4.78 -7.37 18.27
CA ARG A 137 -4.20 -8.73 18.14
C ARG A 137 -2.72 -8.71 17.79
N ILE A 138 -2.35 -7.96 16.74
CA ILE A 138 -1.00 -7.83 16.20
C ILE A 138 -0.75 -6.40 15.73
N PRO A 139 0.52 -5.97 15.55
CA PRO A 139 0.83 -4.63 15.04
C PRO A 139 0.44 -4.48 13.56
N LEU A 140 0.14 -3.23 13.17
CA LEU A 140 -0.05 -2.83 11.78
C LEU A 140 1.19 -2.11 11.26
N ILE A 141 1.77 -2.62 10.18
CA ILE A 141 2.88 -1.99 9.44
C ILE A 141 2.28 -0.97 8.48
N GLY A 142 2.82 0.26 8.48
CA GLY A 142 2.51 1.28 7.49
C GLY A 142 3.10 0.94 6.11
N PHE A 143 2.62 1.66 5.08
CA PHE A 143 3.04 1.41 3.70
C PHE A 143 3.20 2.73 2.94
N SER A 144 4.36 2.94 2.32
CA SER A 144 4.63 4.11 1.48
C SER A 144 5.75 3.81 0.48
N GLY A 145 5.75 4.52 -0.65
CA GLY A 145 6.87 4.49 -1.58
C GLY A 145 8.02 5.39 -1.11
N SER A 146 9.27 4.99 -1.36
CA SER A 146 10.39 5.89 -1.14
C SER A 146 10.38 7.04 -2.17
N PRO A 147 10.88 8.24 -1.85
CA PRO A 147 10.89 9.36 -2.77
C PRO A 147 11.55 9.04 -4.11
N PHE A 148 12.68 8.34 -4.11
CA PHE A 148 13.38 7.95 -5.34
C PHE A 148 12.56 6.95 -6.17
N THR A 149 11.95 5.94 -5.54
CA THR A 149 11.08 4.99 -6.23
C THR A 149 9.91 5.70 -6.89
N LEU A 150 9.27 6.64 -6.18
CA LEU A 150 8.15 7.41 -6.74
C LEU A 150 8.60 8.28 -7.90
N ALA A 151 9.76 8.96 -7.78
CA ALA A 151 10.33 9.77 -8.86
C ALA A 151 10.58 8.91 -10.12
N CYS A 152 11.15 7.70 -9.98
CA CYS A 152 11.34 6.78 -11.09
C CYS A 152 10.02 6.50 -11.82
N TYR A 153 8.96 6.13 -11.11
CA TYR A 153 7.66 5.90 -11.71
C TYR A 153 7.05 7.16 -12.36
N MET A 154 7.21 8.32 -11.71
CA MET A 154 6.69 9.59 -12.23
C MET A 154 7.40 10.00 -13.52
N ILE A 155 8.71 9.76 -13.62
CA ILE A 155 9.52 10.10 -14.79
C ILE A 155 9.36 9.06 -15.89
N GLU A 156 9.49 7.76 -15.59
CA GLU A 156 9.34 6.70 -16.59
C GLU A 156 7.89 6.56 -17.08
N GLY A 157 6.91 6.97 -16.27
CA GLY A 157 5.50 6.86 -16.60
C GLY A 157 4.90 5.48 -16.32
N GLY A 158 5.68 4.59 -15.71
CA GLY A 158 5.31 3.22 -15.40
C GLY A 158 6.48 2.41 -14.86
N GLY A 159 6.37 1.08 -14.86
CA GLY A 159 7.51 0.20 -14.58
C GLY A 159 8.55 0.29 -15.68
N SER A 160 9.82 0.26 -15.34
CA SER A 160 10.95 0.27 -16.28
C SER A 160 12.05 -0.67 -15.77
N ASP A 161 12.69 -1.38 -16.69
CA ASP A 161 13.85 -2.22 -16.39
C ASP A 161 15.16 -1.44 -16.53
N ASP A 162 15.15 -0.41 -17.35
CA ASP A 162 16.36 0.32 -17.77
C ASP A 162 16.52 1.69 -17.10
N PHE A 163 15.43 2.30 -16.61
CA PHE A 163 15.40 3.63 -15.99
C PHE A 163 16.10 4.71 -16.83
N ARG A 164 15.88 4.73 -18.15
CA ARG A 164 16.59 5.57 -19.10
C ARG A 164 16.19 7.05 -19.06
N GLN A 165 15.05 7.35 -18.47
CA GLN A 165 14.52 8.71 -18.39
C GLN A 165 14.83 9.39 -17.03
N VAL A 166 15.31 8.62 -16.04
CA VAL A 166 15.62 9.09 -14.67
C VAL A 166 17.02 9.69 -14.56
#